data_993ddd08763ff99fc6696216f4943be0
#
_entry.id   993ddd08763ff99fc6696216f4943be0
#
_cell.length_a   1.000
_cell.length_b   1.000
_cell.length_c   1.000
_cell.angle_alpha   90.00
_cell.angle_beta   90.00
_cell.angle_gamma   90.00
#
_symmetry.space_group_name_H-M   'P 1'
#
loop_
_entity.id
_entity.type
_entity.pdbx_description
1 polymer ?
#
loop_
_entity_poly.entity_id
_entity_poly.type
_entity_poly.pdbx_seq_one_letter_code
_entity_poly.pdbx_strand_id
1 'polypeptide(L)'
;MDITVYQVQEDKSLKELYKASDGACGGNQVDEAFKQMVIKITGSNVYFNFCDKNALDFEDLIREFELKKRCFTGKEKRITVKIPVSLKETFEEETEESIQEVLSQSLYSGKMKWTSDKLRINSGLFATLFDVVAKNIVEHLNNLLREPEVKGTTNIFMVGEFSESSIMQAKVKEAFPDMTVIIPTRAGLSVLKGAVIFGHENN
;
A
#
# COMPACT_ATOMS: atom_id res chain seq x y z
N MET A 1 -5.71 -9.54 3.83
CA MET A 1 -4.47 -10.36 3.72
C MET A 1 -4.78 -11.73 4.23
N ASP A 2 -4.41 -12.75 3.50
CA ASP A 2 -4.56 -14.14 3.92
C ASP A 2 -3.18 -14.70 4.25
N ILE A 3 -3.08 -15.40 5.38
CA ILE A 3 -1.87 -16.06 5.81
C ILE A 3 -2.18 -17.54 6.03
N THR A 4 -1.37 -18.40 5.43
CA THR A 4 -1.42 -19.84 5.66
C THR A 4 -0.03 -20.34 6.03
N VAL A 5 0.05 -21.16 7.06
CA VAL A 5 1.31 -21.77 7.49
C VAL A 5 1.32 -23.23 7.10
N TYR A 6 2.38 -23.64 6.44
CA TYR A 6 2.59 -25.01 5.97
C TYR A 6 3.84 -25.60 6.57
N GLN A 7 3.78 -26.89 6.88
CA GLN A 7 4.93 -27.72 7.15
C GLN A 7 5.28 -28.53 5.91
N VAL A 8 6.53 -28.47 5.48
CA VAL A 8 7.05 -29.34 4.43
C VAL A 8 7.32 -30.71 5.03
N GLN A 9 6.67 -31.76 4.53
CA GLN A 9 6.85 -33.15 4.97
C GLN A 9 8.08 -33.79 4.31
N GLU A 10 8.49 -34.95 4.77
CA GLU A 10 9.64 -35.70 4.23
C GLU A 10 9.43 -36.08 2.74
N ASP A 11 8.21 -36.37 2.34
CA ASP A 11 7.79 -36.65 0.95
C ASP A 11 7.64 -35.41 0.08
N LYS A 12 7.96 -34.20 0.62
CA LYS A 12 7.82 -32.89 0.03
C LYS A 12 6.37 -32.41 -0.12
N SER A 13 5.40 -33.12 0.40
CA SER A 13 4.03 -32.61 0.50
C SER A 13 3.93 -31.46 1.51
N LEU A 14 2.88 -30.65 1.38
CA LEU A 14 2.62 -29.54 2.27
C LEU A 14 1.45 -29.89 3.20
N LYS A 15 1.70 -29.85 4.50
CA LYS A 15 0.66 -29.97 5.52
C LYS A 15 0.30 -28.57 6.03
N GLU A 16 -0.96 -28.18 5.87
CA GLU A 16 -1.46 -26.94 6.46
C GLU A 16 -1.49 -27.08 7.99
N LEU A 17 -0.81 -26.15 8.66
CA LEU A 17 -0.77 -26.08 10.13
C LEU A 17 -1.77 -25.05 10.65
N TYR A 18 -1.89 -23.91 9.95
CA TYR A 18 -2.69 -22.78 10.39
C TYR A 18 -3.14 -21.94 9.21
N LYS A 19 -4.34 -21.42 9.31
CA LYS A 19 -4.88 -20.46 8.33
C LYS A 19 -5.53 -19.30 9.06
N ALA A 20 -5.12 -18.09 8.72
CA ALA A 20 -5.72 -16.85 9.20
C ALA A 20 -6.10 -15.97 8.01
N SER A 21 -7.23 -15.32 8.10
CA SER A 21 -7.65 -14.28 7.16
C SER A 21 -7.94 -13.00 7.94
N ASP A 22 -7.22 -11.93 7.61
CA ASP A 22 -7.50 -10.60 8.13
C ASP A 22 -7.75 -9.67 6.95
N GLY A 23 -9.02 -9.30 6.76
CA GLY A 23 -9.53 -8.71 5.53
C GLY A 23 -8.98 -7.33 5.17
N ALA A 24 -8.35 -6.60 6.10
CA ALA A 24 -8.04 -5.18 5.92
C ALA A 24 -6.58 -4.86 5.56
N CYS A 25 -5.64 -5.83 5.56
CA CYS A 25 -4.21 -5.57 5.39
C CYS A 25 -3.75 -5.70 3.93
N GLY A 26 -4.01 -4.70 3.12
CA GLY A 26 -3.62 -4.69 1.70
C GLY A 26 -3.32 -3.30 1.17
N GLY A 27 -3.02 -3.20 -0.13
CA GLY A 27 -2.73 -1.94 -0.82
C GLY A 27 -3.81 -0.86 -0.65
N ASN A 28 -5.07 -1.25 -0.43
CA ASN A 28 -6.20 -0.34 -0.20
C ASN A 28 -6.01 0.55 1.04
N GLN A 29 -5.25 0.11 2.06
CA GLN A 29 -4.94 0.95 3.21
C GLN A 29 -3.99 2.10 2.84
N VAL A 30 -3.10 1.89 1.89
CA VAL A 30 -2.22 2.93 1.36
C VAL A 30 -3.04 3.95 0.56
N ASP A 31 -4.02 3.47 -0.20
CA ASP A 31 -4.94 4.31 -0.97
C ASP A 31 -5.78 5.18 -0.03
N GLU A 32 -6.30 4.60 1.05
CA GLU A 32 -7.04 5.35 2.06
C GLU A 32 -6.14 6.36 2.79
N ALA A 33 -4.88 6.02 3.09
CA ALA A 33 -3.92 6.96 3.68
C ALA A 33 -3.64 8.15 2.75
N PHE A 34 -3.53 7.93 1.45
CA PHE A 34 -3.39 9.00 0.45
C PHE A 34 -4.65 9.86 0.38
N LYS A 35 -5.83 9.25 0.31
CA LYS A 35 -7.11 9.94 0.34
C LYS A 35 -7.21 10.86 1.57
N GLN A 36 -6.91 10.31 2.75
CA GLN A 36 -6.92 11.09 3.99
C GLN A 36 -5.89 12.23 3.98
N MET A 37 -4.75 12.06 3.32
CA MET A 37 -3.77 13.12 3.13
C MET A 37 -4.34 14.24 2.23
N VAL A 38 -5.00 13.90 1.13
CA VAL A 38 -5.66 14.88 0.25
C VAL A 38 -6.77 15.62 1.00
N ILE A 39 -7.63 14.91 1.72
CA ILE A 39 -8.71 15.50 2.56
C ILE A 39 -8.14 16.48 3.59
N LYS A 40 -7.00 16.14 4.23
CA LYS A 40 -6.36 17.05 5.20
C LYS A 40 -5.82 18.33 4.58
N ILE A 41 -5.50 18.31 3.29
CA ILE A 41 -5.03 19.48 2.55
C ILE A 41 -6.20 20.34 2.05
N THR A 42 -7.22 19.71 1.49
CA THR A 42 -8.32 20.41 0.80
C THR A 42 -9.55 20.63 1.67
N GLY A 43 -9.67 19.90 2.78
CA GLY A 43 -10.91 19.82 3.54
C GLY A 43 -11.87 18.75 2.99
N SER A 44 -12.69 18.16 3.87
CA SER A 44 -13.62 17.08 3.51
C SER A 44 -14.67 17.54 2.51
N ASN A 45 -15.26 18.74 2.72
CA ASN A 45 -16.31 19.25 1.84
C ASN A 45 -15.82 19.40 0.40
N VAL A 46 -14.68 20.07 0.20
CA VAL A 46 -14.04 20.24 -1.11
C VAL A 46 -13.73 18.89 -1.76
N TYR A 47 -13.14 17.98 -1.00
CA TYR A 47 -12.79 16.65 -1.52
C TYR A 47 -14.03 15.88 -2.00
N PHE A 48 -15.08 15.78 -1.20
CA PHE A 48 -16.29 15.05 -1.58
C PHE A 48 -17.06 15.74 -2.70
N ASN A 49 -17.11 17.06 -2.70
CA ASN A 49 -17.73 17.83 -3.79
C ASN A 49 -16.97 17.63 -5.12
N PHE A 50 -15.63 17.60 -5.09
CA PHE A 50 -14.82 17.24 -6.25
C PHE A 50 -15.13 15.82 -6.73
N CYS A 51 -15.22 14.82 -5.84
CA CYS A 51 -15.55 13.44 -6.22
C CYS A 51 -16.91 13.34 -6.91
N ASP A 52 -17.91 14.06 -6.40
CA ASP A 52 -19.26 14.02 -6.94
C ASP A 52 -19.37 14.74 -8.28
N LYS A 53 -18.75 15.91 -8.42
CA LYS A 53 -18.87 16.74 -9.64
C LYS A 53 -17.90 16.34 -10.76
N ASN A 54 -16.76 15.74 -10.41
CA ASN A 54 -15.66 15.45 -11.33
C ASN A 54 -15.23 13.97 -11.26
N ALA A 55 -16.18 13.05 -11.38
CA ALA A 55 -15.95 11.60 -11.18
C ALA A 55 -14.81 11.04 -12.07
N LEU A 56 -14.70 11.46 -13.32
CA LEU A 56 -13.63 11.02 -14.23
C LEU A 56 -12.25 11.50 -13.76
N ASP A 57 -12.15 12.74 -13.33
CA ASP A 57 -10.92 13.32 -12.78
C ASP A 57 -10.52 12.65 -11.48
N PHE A 58 -11.50 12.28 -10.66
CA PHE A 58 -11.27 11.49 -9.45
C PHE A 58 -10.70 10.11 -9.77
N GLU A 59 -11.28 9.40 -10.76
CA GLU A 59 -10.73 8.11 -11.21
C GLU A 59 -9.30 8.23 -11.74
N ASP A 60 -9.00 9.29 -12.49
CA ASP A 60 -7.66 9.56 -12.99
C ASP A 60 -6.66 9.85 -11.85
N LEU A 61 -7.08 10.57 -10.81
CA LEU A 61 -6.28 10.78 -9.60
C LEU A 61 -5.93 9.46 -8.91
N ILE A 62 -6.91 8.59 -8.70
CA ILE A 62 -6.69 7.28 -8.06
C ILE A 62 -5.78 6.41 -8.91
N ARG A 63 -5.98 6.38 -10.23
CA ARG A 63 -5.13 5.63 -11.17
C ARG A 63 -3.68 6.14 -11.16
N GLU A 64 -3.49 7.45 -11.16
CA GLU A 64 -2.16 8.06 -11.07
C GLU A 64 -1.47 7.71 -9.75
N PHE A 65 -2.21 7.78 -8.63
CA PHE A 65 -1.66 7.38 -7.33
C PHE A 65 -1.26 5.91 -7.29
N GLU A 66 -2.09 5.01 -7.83
CA GLU A 66 -1.80 3.58 -7.92
C GLU A 66 -0.47 3.32 -8.65
N LEU A 67 -0.22 4.01 -9.77
CA LEU A 67 1.05 3.91 -10.48
C LEU A 67 2.24 4.34 -9.62
N LYS A 68 2.11 5.46 -8.87
CA LYS A 68 3.18 5.94 -7.98
C LYS A 68 3.41 4.99 -6.80
N LYS A 69 2.34 4.46 -6.22
CA LYS A 69 2.38 3.47 -5.14
C LYS A 69 3.16 2.21 -5.55
N ARG A 70 2.89 1.68 -6.75
CA ARG A 70 3.59 0.49 -7.28
C ARG A 70 5.06 0.74 -7.59
N CYS A 71 5.37 1.90 -8.16
CA CYS A 71 6.74 2.25 -8.57
C CYS A 71 7.61 2.76 -7.43
N PHE A 72 7.05 3.05 -6.26
CA PHE A 72 7.80 3.62 -5.15
C PHE A 72 8.75 2.62 -4.51
N THR A 73 10.05 2.96 -4.50
CA THR A 73 11.12 2.12 -3.93
C THR A 73 11.70 2.63 -2.62
N GLY A 74 11.35 3.88 -2.25
CA GLY A 74 11.95 4.58 -1.11
C GLY A 74 13.30 5.25 -1.42
N LYS A 75 13.85 5.06 -2.63
CA LYS A 75 15.15 5.65 -3.06
C LYS A 75 14.99 7.02 -3.73
N GLU A 76 13.80 7.36 -4.12
CA GLU A 76 13.46 8.63 -4.76
C GLU A 76 13.60 9.77 -3.74
N LYS A 77 14.09 10.94 -4.18
CA LYS A 77 14.12 12.13 -3.30
C LYS A 77 12.72 12.71 -3.09
N ARG A 78 11.87 12.62 -4.11
CA ARG A 78 10.48 13.08 -4.09
C ARG A 78 9.65 12.36 -5.14
N ILE A 79 8.36 12.24 -4.87
CA ILE A 79 7.35 11.67 -5.74
C ILE A 79 6.49 12.81 -6.30
N THR A 80 6.18 12.75 -7.59
CA THR A 80 5.27 13.69 -8.23
C THR A 80 4.01 12.93 -8.64
N VAL A 81 2.89 13.30 -8.05
CA VAL A 81 1.54 12.82 -8.39
C VAL A 81 0.87 13.88 -9.25
N LYS A 82 0.32 13.49 -10.39
CA LYS A 82 -0.51 14.39 -11.18
C LYS A 82 -1.86 14.54 -10.48
N ILE A 83 -2.27 15.80 -10.26
CA ILE A 83 -3.53 16.13 -9.61
C ILE A 83 -4.42 16.83 -10.64
N PRO A 84 -5.69 16.44 -10.79
CA PRO A 84 -6.62 17.13 -11.64
C PRO A 84 -6.73 18.62 -11.29
N VAL A 85 -6.78 19.46 -12.31
CA VAL A 85 -6.92 20.92 -12.12
C VAL A 85 -8.25 21.26 -11.46
N SER A 86 -9.29 20.47 -11.77
CA SER A 86 -10.63 20.61 -11.18
C SER A 86 -10.62 20.49 -9.64
N LEU A 87 -9.75 19.68 -9.02
CA LEU A 87 -9.64 19.65 -7.56
C LEU A 87 -9.11 20.96 -7.00
N LYS A 88 -8.14 21.57 -7.68
CA LYS A 88 -7.62 22.89 -7.29
C LYS A 88 -8.68 23.98 -7.47
N GLU A 89 -9.37 23.97 -8.60
CA GLU A 89 -10.44 24.93 -8.91
C GLU A 89 -11.58 24.82 -7.88
N THR A 90 -12.05 23.62 -7.58
CA THR A 90 -13.06 23.38 -6.54
C THR A 90 -12.60 23.92 -5.18
N PHE A 91 -11.32 23.72 -4.81
CA PHE A 91 -10.78 24.24 -3.57
C PHE A 91 -10.80 25.78 -3.54
N GLU A 92 -10.26 26.42 -4.59
CA GLU A 92 -10.14 27.88 -4.65
C GLU A 92 -11.51 28.56 -4.75
N GLU A 93 -12.50 27.94 -5.42
CA GLU A 93 -13.88 28.41 -5.51
C GLU A 93 -14.63 28.33 -4.16
N GLU A 94 -14.43 27.25 -3.40
CA GLU A 94 -15.16 27.04 -2.14
C GLU A 94 -14.53 27.73 -0.94
N THR A 95 -13.21 27.94 -0.95
CA THR A 95 -12.49 28.51 0.20
C THR A 95 -12.08 29.96 0.01
N GLU A 96 -12.06 30.46 -1.23
CA GLU A 96 -11.48 31.76 -1.62
C GLU A 96 -9.99 31.89 -1.25
N GLU A 97 -9.31 30.75 -0.99
CA GLU A 97 -7.91 30.67 -0.58
C GLU A 97 -7.04 30.04 -1.66
N SER A 98 -5.76 30.39 -1.71
CA SER A 98 -4.79 29.71 -2.55
C SER A 98 -4.33 28.40 -1.90
N ILE A 99 -4.48 27.26 -2.60
CA ILE A 99 -4.04 25.97 -2.06
C ILE A 99 -2.53 25.93 -1.78
N GLN A 100 -1.72 26.72 -2.52
CA GLN A 100 -0.29 26.85 -2.27
C GLN A 100 0.00 27.53 -0.95
N GLU A 101 -0.77 28.57 -0.60
CA GLU A 101 -0.62 29.30 0.66
C GLU A 101 -1.03 28.44 1.85
N VAL A 102 -2.20 27.79 1.76
CA VAL A 102 -2.68 26.86 2.79
C VAL A 102 -1.66 25.73 3.02
N LEU A 103 -1.14 25.15 1.94
CA LEU A 103 -0.15 24.08 2.05
C LEU A 103 1.16 24.58 2.70
N SER A 104 1.59 25.81 2.40
CA SER A 104 2.80 26.40 2.97
C SER A 104 2.70 26.66 4.48
N GLN A 105 1.49 26.83 5.00
CA GLN A 105 1.19 27.04 6.41
C GLN A 105 0.79 25.76 7.15
N SER A 106 0.66 24.65 6.43
CA SER A 106 0.25 23.36 6.98
C SER A 106 1.40 22.55 7.57
N LEU A 107 1.08 21.41 8.21
CA LEU A 107 2.06 20.41 8.68
C LEU A 107 2.90 19.81 7.55
N TYR A 108 2.52 20.04 6.31
CA TYR A 108 3.20 19.56 5.10
C TYR A 108 4.20 20.57 4.53
N SER A 109 4.31 21.75 5.14
CA SER A 109 5.26 22.80 4.72
C SER A 109 6.68 22.23 4.60
N GLY A 110 7.36 22.53 3.51
CA GLY A 110 8.70 22.02 3.20
C GLY A 110 8.77 20.54 2.78
N LYS A 111 7.72 19.74 3.04
CA LYS A 111 7.67 18.32 2.68
C LYS A 111 6.83 18.07 1.43
N MET A 112 5.95 19.01 1.09
CA MET A 112 5.03 18.92 -0.02
C MET A 112 4.94 20.25 -0.76
N LYS A 113 4.74 20.20 -2.08
CA LYS A 113 4.52 21.38 -2.89
C LYS A 113 3.47 21.08 -3.97
N TRP A 114 2.42 21.89 -4.03
CA TRP A 114 1.45 21.86 -5.10
C TRP A 114 1.81 22.91 -6.16
N THR A 115 1.85 22.53 -7.43
CA THR A 115 2.21 23.42 -8.54
C THR A 115 1.36 23.05 -9.74
N SER A 116 0.40 23.91 -10.13
CA SER A 116 -0.52 23.64 -11.23
C SER A 116 -1.21 22.27 -11.05
N ASP A 117 -0.93 21.32 -11.94
CA ASP A 117 -1.47 19.96 -11.99
C ASP A 117 -0.60 18.92 -11.27
N LYS A 118 0.34 19.34 -10.40
CA LYS A 118 1.33 18.43 -9.80
C LYS A 118 1.47 18.64 -8.29
N LEU A 119 1.31 17.55 -7.56
CA LEU A 119 1.64 17.46 -6.15
C LEU A 119 2.99 16.75 -5.99
N ARG A 120 3.99 17.48 -5.53
CA ARG A 120 5.32 16.95 -5.24
C ARG A 120 5.42 16.65 -3.76
N ILE A 121 5.68 15.39 -3.44
CA ILE A 121 5.72 14.87 -2.07
C ILE A 121 7.16 14.42 -1.78
N ASN A 122 7.69 14.80 -0.63
CA ASN A 122 8.99 14.27 -0.18
C ASN A 122 8.90 12.75 0.02
N SER A 123 9.96 12.03 -0.31
CA SER A 123 10.00 10.56 -0.20
C SER A 123 9.67 10.04 1.19
N GLY A 124 10.22 10.66 2.24
CA GLY A 124 9.92 10.27 3.62
C GLY A 124 8.44 10.43 3.98
N LEU A 125 7.81 11.53 3.54
CA LEU A 125 6.37 11.73 3.74
C LEU A 125 5.55 10.72 2.93
N PHE A 126 5.94 10.41 1.68
CA PHE A 126 5.24 9.41 0.87
C PHE A 126 5.36 8.00 1.49
N ALA A 127 6.52 7.66 2.06
CA ALA A 127 6.74 6.40 2.76
C ALA A 127 5.80 6.21 3.95
N THR A 128 5.41 7.29 4.64
CA THR A 128 4.49 7.20 5.79
C THR A 128 3.09 6.70 5.41
N LEU A 129 2.70 6.77 4.13
CA LEU A 129 1.43 6.21 3.65
C LEU A 129 1.38 4.69 3.82
N PHE A 130 2.53 4.04 3.87
CA PHE A 130 2.66 2.59 4.04
C PHE A 130 2.76 2.16 5.51
N ASP A 131 2.93 3.09 6.47
CA ASP A 131 3.26 2.75 7.85
C ASP A 131 2.13 1.98 8.55
N VAL A 132 0.88 2.38 8.34
CA VAL A 132 -0.28 1.73 8.98
C VAL A 132 -0.40 0.28 8.52
N VAL A 133 -0.37 0.05 7.20
CA VAL A 133 -0.49 -1.30 6.66
C VAL A 133 0.70 -2.17 7.04
N ALA A 134 1.91 -1.61 7.03
CA ALA A 134 3.11 -2.34 7.44
C ALA A 134 3.05 -2.75 8.92
N LYS A 135 2.64 -1.83 9.79
CA LYS A 135 2.46 -2.10 11.20
C LYS A 135 1.44 -3.22 11.43
N ASN A 136 0.29 -3.14 10.79
CA ASN A 136 -0.76 -4.15 10.92
C ASN A 136 -0.27 -5.54 10.45
N ILE A 137 0.44 -5.60 9.32
CA ILE A 137 1.01 -6.87 8.82
C ILE A 137 2.02 -7.44 9.81
N VAL A 138 2.94 -6.61 10.31
CA VAL A 138 3.97 -7.04 11.26
C VAL A 138 3.35 -7.50 12.58
N GLU A 139 2.37 -6.76 13.12
CA GLU A 139 1.66 -7.16 14.34
C GLU A 139 0.93 -8.48 14.16
N HIS A 140 0.24 -8.66 13.03
CA HIS A 140 -0.48 -9.90 12.75
C HIS A 140 0.48 -11.10 12.62
N LEU A 141 1.59 -10.96 11.90
CA LEU A 141 2.63 -11.98 11.79
C LEU A 141 3.27 -12.30 13.15
N ASN A 142 3.56 -11.28 13.97
CA ASN A 142 4.12 -11.48 15.30
C ASN A 142 3.16 -12.25 16.22
N ASN A 143 1.86 -11.98 16.14
CA ASN A 143 0.86 -12.69 16.92
C ASN A 143 0.76 -14.16 16.45
N LEU A 144 0.69 -14.37 15.14
CA LEU A 144 0.64 -15.71 14.55
C LEU A 144 1.86 -16.56 14.93
N LEU A 145 3.07 -16.00 14.84
CA LEU A 145 4.32 -16.74 15.13
C LEU A 145 4.48 -17.12 16.62
N ARG A 146 3.62 -16.62 17.51
CA ARG A 146 3.56 -17.02 18.93
C ARG A 146 2.70 -18.25 19.16
N GLU A 147 1.85 -18.63 18.20
CA GLU A 147 0.98 -19.78 18.32
C GLU A 147 1.80 -21.07 18.37
N PRO A 148 1.49 -22.00 19.30
CA PRO A 148 2.26 -23.23 19.46
C PRO A 148 2.34 -24.08 18.20
N GLU A 149 1.28 -24.09 17.40
CA GLU A 149 1.12 -24.90 16.19
C GLU A 149 2.09 -24.51 15.08
N VAL A 150 2.55 -23.26 15.07
CA VAL A 150 3.44 -22.72 14.04
C VAL A 150 4.86 -22.48 14.53
N LYS A 151 5.15 -22.95 15.75
CA LYS A 151 6.50 -22.83 16.33
C LYS A 151 7.55 -23.50 15.45
N GLY A 152 8.65 -22.77 15.20
CA GLY A 152 9.74 -23.25 14.34
C GLY A 152 9.60 -22.83 12.88
N THR A 153 8.63 -21.99 12.54
CA THR A 153 8.54 -21.35 11.21
C THR A 153 9.80 -20.52 10.96
N THR A 154 10.45 -20.75 9.82
CA THR A 154 11.73 -20.10 9.45
C THR A 154 11.63 -19.25 8.19
N ASN A 155 10.58 -19.44 7.39
CA ASN A 155 10.45 -18.79 6.09
C ASN A 155 9.12 -18.04 5.99
N ILE A 156 9.16 -16.85 5.38
CA ILE A 156 7.98 -16.06 4.99
C ILE A 156 7.96 -15.96 3.47
N PHE A 157 6.91 -16.49 2.84
CA PHE A 157 6.66 -16.29 1.43
C PHE A 157 5.68 -15.15 1.25
N MET A 158 6.12 -14.11 0.54
CA MET A 158 5.27 -12.98 0.20
C MET A 158 4.74 -13.15 -1.23
N VAL A 159 3.45 -13.37 -1.39
CA VAL A 159 2.76 -13.54 -2.68
C VAL A 159 1.62 -12.54 -2.82
N GLY A 160 1.11 -12.41 -4.05
CA GLY A 160 0.09 -11.41 -4.37
C GLY A 160 0.68 -10.07 -4.81
N GLU A 161 -0.15 -9.24 -5.41
CA GLU A 161 0.27 -8.00 -6.08
C GLU A 161 0.96 -7.00 -5.13
N PHE A 162 0.44 -6.83 -3.91
CA PHE A 162 1.00 -5.90 -2.93
C PHE A 162 2.37 -6.35 -2.38
N SER A 163 2.70 -7.64 -2.48
CA SER A 163 4.01 -8.17 -2.10
C SER A 163 5.14 -7.73 -3.06
N GLU A 164 4.81 -7.20 -4.24
CA GLU A 164 5.79 -6.63 -5.17
C GLU A 164 6.27 -5.23 -4.73
N SER A 165 5.61 -4.61 -3.74
CA SER A 165 6.03 -3.32 -3.19
C SER A 165 7.38 -3.42 -2.48
N SER A 166 8.41 -2.76 -3.02
CA SER A 166 9.76 -2.76 -2.46
C SER A 166 9.82 -2.23 -1.02
N ILE A 167 8.97 -1.22 -0.71
CA ILE A 167 8.90 -0.66 0.63
C ILE A 167 8.30 -1.67 1.64
N MET A 168 7.28 -2.44 1.23
CA MET A 168 6.69 -3.47 2.08
C MET A 168 7.66 -4.62 2.31
N GLN A 169 8.36 -5.07 1.26
CA GLN A 169 9.40 -6.09 1.38
C GLN A 169 10.49 -5.67 2.38
N ALA A 170 10.94 -4.41 2.31
CA ALA A 170 11.94 -3.89 3.23
C ALA A 170 11.43 -3.89 4.68
N LYS A 171 10.19 -3.42 4.91
CA LYS A 171 9.59 -3.37 6.26
C LYS A 171 9.39 -4.76 6.87
N VAL A 172 8.98 -5.75 6.07
CA VAL A 172 8.84 -7.14 6.56
C VAL A 172 10.21 -7.75 6.88
N LYS A 173 11.21 -7.57 6.00
CA LYS A 173 12.58 -8.05 6.26
C LYS A 173 13.20 -7.41 7.50
N GLU A 174 12.97 -6.13 7.72
CA GLU A 174 13.45 -5.40 8.90
C GLU A 174 12.79 -5.91 10.20
N ALA A 175 11.49 -6.23 10.13
CA ALA A 175 10.74 -6.72 11.29
C ALA A 175 11.08 -8.17 11.66
N PHE A 176 11.53 -8.98 10.70
CA PHE A 176 11.83 -10.41 10.88
C PHE A 176 13.25 -10.76 10.39
N PRO A 177 14.31 -10.23 11.02
CA PRO A 177 15.69 -10.38 10.57
C PRO A 177 16.19 -11.84 10.66
N ASP A 178 15.62 -12.64 11.55
CA ASP A 178 15.99 -14.05 11.75
C ASP A 178 15.22 -15.01 10.81
N MET A 179 14.32 -14.49 9.99
CA MET A 179 13.53 -15.27 9.06
C MET A 179 13.96 -15.04 7.61
N THR A 180 13.87 -16.09 6.80
CA THR A 180 14.09 -15.98 5.36
C THR A 180 12.83 -15.47 4.67
N VAL A 181 12.86 -14.24 4.19
CA VAL A 181 11.74 -13.65 3.44
C VAL A 181 11.94 -13.88 1.94
N ILE A 182 11.07 -14.70 1.36
CA ILE A 182 11.12 -15.14 -0.03
C ILE A 182 10.01 -14.42 -0.82
N ILE A 183 10.40 -13.74 -1.90
CA ILE A 183 9.48 -13.07 -2.81
C ILE A 183 9.67 -13.70 -4.19
N PRO A 184 8.70 -14.47 -4.69
CA PRO A 184 8.81 -15.08 -6.01
C PRO A 184 8.88 -14.03 -7.12
N THR A 185 9.60 -14.34 -8.19
CA THR A 185 9.54 -13.51 -9.41
C THR A 185 8.10 -13.45 -9.92
N ARG A 186 7.55 -12.23 -10.09
CA ARG A 186 6.15 -12.00 -10.40
C ARG A 186 5.20 -12.53 -9.30
N ALA A 187 5.46 -12.14 -8.07
CA ALA A 187 4.69 -12.55 -6.89
C ALA A 187 3.17 -12.30 -7.04
N GLY A 188 2.78 -11.25 -7.74
CA GLY A 188 1.38 -10.95 -8.08
C GLY A 188 0.68 -12.03 -8.91
N LEU A 189 1.43 -12.80 -9.71
CA LEU A 189 0.89 -13.89 -10.52
C LEU A 189 1.03 -15.27 -9.87
N SER A 190 1.65 -15.38 -8.71
CA SER A 190 1.97 -16.67 -8.10
C SER A 190 0.73 -17.45 -7.73
N VAL A 191 -0.31 -16.78 -7.19
CA VAL A 191 -1.58 -17.42 -6.83
C VAL A 191 -2.30 -17.95 -8.09
N LEU A 192 -2.36 -17.15 -9.16
CA LEU A 192 -2.98 -17.57 -10.42
C LEU A 192 -2.25 -18.77 -11.04
N LYS A 193 -0.92 -18.75 -11.05
CA LYS A 193 -0.13 -19.89 -11.55
C LYS A 193 -0.37 -21.15 -10.73
N GLY A 194 -0.41 -21.02 -9.40
CA GLY A 194 -0.71 -22.12 -8.49
C GLY A 194 -2.09 -22.71 -8.75
N ALA A 195 -3.10 -21.88 -8.97
CA ALA A 195 -4.47 -22.33 -9.31
C ALA A 195 -4.52 -23.10 -10.64
N VAL A 196 -3.79 -22.64 -11.66
CA VAL A 196 -3.70 -23.33 -12.95
C VAL A 196 -3.02 -24.69 -12.80
N ILE A 197 -1.89 -24.78 -12.08
CA ILE A 197 -1.20 -26.05 -11.83
C ILE A 197 -2.12 -27.01 -11.09
N PHE A 198 -2.74 -26.57 -10.01
CA PHE A 198 -3.69 -27.38 -9.23
C PHE A 198 -4.85 -27.93 -10.06
N GLY A 199 -5.42 -27.09 -10.95
CA GLY A 199 -6.51 -27.51 -11.85
C GLY A 199 -6.07 -28.56 -12.88
N HIS A 200 -4.80 -28.56 -13.33
CA HIS A 200 -4.25 -29.56 -14.25
C HIS A 200 -3.87 -30.87 -13.59
N GLU A 201 -3.44 -30.85 -12.33
CA GLU A 201 -3.03 -32.05 -11.60
C GLU A 201 -4.21 -32.87 -11.07
N ASN A 202 -5.40 -32.24 -10.94
CA ASN A 202 -6.63 -32.87 -10.44
C ASN A 202 -7.64 -33.24 -11.54
N ASN A 203 -7.27 -33.15 -12.82
CA ASN A 203 -8.00 -33.68 -13.98
C ASN A 203 -7.23 -34.84 -14.59
#